data_d9f420546d060fb70d87b9a15c71492c
#
_entry.id   d9f420546d060fb70d87b9a15c71492c
#
_cell.length_a   1.000
_cell.length_b   1.000
_cell.length_c   1.000
_cell.angle_alpha   90.00
_cell.angle_beta   90.00
_cell.angle_gamma   90.00
#
_symmetry.space_group_name_H-M   'P 1'
#
loop_
_entity.id
_entity.type
_entity.pdbx_description
1 polymer ?
#
loop_
_entity_poly.entity_id
_entity_poly.type
_entity_poly.pdbx_seq_one_letter_code
_entity_poly.pdbx_strand_id
1 'polypeptide(L)'
;MLKAISPIDGRYADKTTSLVPFFSEMALIRYRVQVEVEYFIALCELPLPQLAAFPKEKYTDLRKLYQNFTEEEALKVKEIEQTTNHDVKAVEHFIKEAFDYLQLQPYKEFIHFGLTSQDINNTAIPLSIKEAVQQVYLPALEQLLGKLRSLVVQWKEVPLLARTHGQPASPTRLGKEFEVFVVRIEQQLQTLIAVPYAAKFGGATGNYNAHKVAYPNIDWKAFGTRFVEEILVLHHSFPTTQIEHYDHLAALFDALKRINTILIDLNRDIWTYISMDYFKQQIKAGEVGSSAMPHKVNPIDFENSEGNLGIANALLEHLSAKLPISRLQRDLTDSTVLRNVGVPFGHILIALQSTLKGLNKLLLNEDKIREDLQDHWAVVAEAIQTILRREGYPNPYEALKALTRTNTAITAETISSFIDTLEVSEDVKAELKVITPENYTGV
;
A
#
# COMPACT_ATOMS: atom_id res chain seq x y z
N MET A 1 -4.45 6.52 25.56
CA MET A 1 -3.74 7.25 24.49
C MET A 1 -2.45 7.92 24.95
N LEU A 2 -2.44 8.85 25.94
CA LEU A 2 -1.22 9.55 26.38
C LEU A 2 -0.11 8.65 26.95
N LYS A 3 -0.42 7.42 27.35
CA LYS A 3 0.53 6.43 27.88
C LYS A 3 0.94 5.38 26.84
N ALA A 4 0.45 5.47 25.61
CA ALA A 4 0.81 4.53 24.55
C ALA A 4 2.26 4.76 24.12
N ILE A 5 3.02 3.67 23.96
CA ILE A 5 4.41 3.70 23.49
C ILE A 5 4.46 3.89 21.99
N SER A 6 3.57 3.20 21.25
CA SER A 6 3.46 3.34 19.81
C SER A 6 2.67 4.61 19.45
N PRO A 7 3.17 5.45 18.52
CA PRO A 7 2.42 6.60 18.03
C PRO A 7 1.14 6.19 17.27
N ILE A 8 1.08 4.97 16.72
CA ILE A 8 -0.12 4.44 16.04
C ILE A 8 -1.28 4.33 17.03
N ASP A 9 -1.03 3.79 18.23
CA ASP A 9 -2.03 3.61 19.28
C ASP A 9 -2.20 4.85 20.17
N GLY A 10 -1.29 5.82 20.04
CA GLY A 10 -1.30 7.07 20.80
C GLY A 10 -1.70 8.27 19.95
N ARG A 11 -0.70 8.98 19.41
CA ARG A 11 -0.85 10.24 18.67
C ARG A 11 -1.77 10.14 17.44
N TYR A 12 -1.75 8.99 16.76
CA TYR A 12 -2.46 8.77 15.51
C TYR A 12 -3.61 7.76 15.63
N ALA A 13 -4.04 7.42 16.85
CA ALA A 13 -5.08 6.41 17.10
C ALA A 13 -6.40 6.71 16.35
N ASP A 14 -6.78 7.99 16.26
CA ASP A 14 -7.94 8.45 15.51
C ASP A 14 -7.83 8.20 13.99
N LYS A 15 -6.62 8.19 13.45
CA LYS A 15 -6.34 7.95 12.03
C LYS A 15 -6.28 6.48 11.65
N THR A 16 -6.06 5.60 12.61
CA THR A 16 -5.85 4.18 12.41
C THR A 16 -7.01 3.31 12.90
N THR A 17 -8.08 3.93 13.42
CA THR A 17 -9.26 3.23 13.97
C THR A 17 -9.87 2.22 12.98
N SER A 18 -9.87 2.51 11.67
CA SER A 18 -10.38 1.59 10.64
C SER A 18 -9.59 0.28 10.53
N LEU A 19 -8.38 0.20 11.08
CA LEU A 19 -7.55 -1.02 11.10
C LEU A 19 -7.81 -1.89 12.34
N VAL A 20 -8.46 -1.36 13.37
CA VAL A 20 -8.75 -2.09 14.62
C VAL A 20 -9.50 -3.40 14.40
N PRO A 21 -10.53 -3.49 13.51
CA PRO A 21 -11.25 -4.74 13.25
C PRO A 21 -10.42 -5.85 12.61
N PHE A 22 -9.20 -5.54 12.15
CA PHE A 22 -8.33 -6.47 11.42
C PHE A 22 -7.05 -6.83 12.18
N PHE A 23 -6.43 -5.86 12.87
CA PHE A 23 -5.08 -6.01 13.41
C PHE A 23 -4.97 -5.85 14.93
N SER A 24 -6.06 -5.59 15.64
CA SER A 24 -6.04 -5.62 17.10
C SER A 24 -5.95 -7.05 17.64
N GLU A 25 -5.54 -7.21 18.90
CA GLU A 25 -5.57 -8.52 19.57
C GLU A 25 -7.00 -9.13 19.61
N MET A 26 -8.00 -8.26 19.87
CA MET A 26 -9.41 -8.67 19.77
C MET A 26 -9.77 -9.18 18.37
N ALA A 27 -9.31 -8.51 17.31
CA ALA A 27 -9.55 -8.94 15.93
C ALA A 27 -8.89 -10.31 15.65
N LEU A 28 -7.66 -10.51 16.08
CA LEU A 28 -6.97 -11.79 15.91
C LEU A 28 -7.74 -12.94 16.61
N ILE A 29 -8.22 -12.71 17.83
CA ILE A 29 -9.05 -13.68 18.56
C ILE A 29 -10.33 -13.98 17.77
N ARG A 30 -11.04 -12.95 17.30
CA ARG A 30 -12.26 -13.08 16.49
C ARG A 30 -12.03 -13.91 15.22
N TYR A 31 -10.94 -13.66 14.48
CA TYR A 31 -10.61 -14.44 13.27
C TYR A 31 -10.28 -15.90 13.60
N ARG A 32 -9.63 -16.17 14.72
CA ARG A 32 -9.40 -17.53 15.18
C ARG A 32 -10.70 -18.24 15.52
N VAL A 33 -11.63 -17.58 16.22
CA VAL A 33 -12.98 -18.11 16.49
C VAL A 33 -13.73 -18.39 15.19
N GLN A 34 -13.64 -17.49 14.21
CA GLN A 34 -14.24 -17.67 12.89
C GLN A 34 -13.73 -18.93 12.20
N VAL A 35 -12.42 -19.12 12.14
CA VAL A 35 -11.81 -20.28 11.49
C VAL A 35 -12.22 -21.58 12.19
N GLU A 36 -12.18 -21.63 13.52
CA GLU A 36 -12.58 -22.81 14.31
C GLU A 36 -14.05 -23.17 14.10
N VAL A 37 -14.93 -22.16 14.10
CA VAL A 37 -16.38 -22.37 13.90
C VAL A 37 -16.66 -22.87 12.49
N GLU A 38 -16.09 -22.22 11.47
CA GLU A 38 -16.33 -22.65 10.09
C GLU A 38 -15.70 -24.04 9.81
N TYR A 39 -14.56 -24.34 10.44
CA TYR A 39 -13.99 -25.68 10.37
C TYR A 39 -14.90 -26.74 11.00
N PHE A 40 -15.44 -26.48 12.20
CA PHE A 40 -16.39 -27.39 12.84
C PHE A 40 -17.62 -27.59 11.96
N ILE A 41 -18.20 -26.55 11.39
CA ILE A 41 -19.34 -26.63 10.45
C ILE A 41 -18.96 -27.47 9.23
N ALA A 42 -17.77 -27.26 8.67
CA ALA A 42 -17.28 -28.02 7.53
C ALA A 42 -17.11 -29.53 7.85
N LEU A 43 -16.70 -29.87 9.08
CA LEU A 43 -16.66 -31.28 9.54
C LEU A 43 -18.06 -31.89 9.62
N CYS A 44 -19.08 -31.14 10.06
CA CYS A 44 -20.47 -31.61 10.10
C CYS A 44 -21.04 -31.93 8.71
N GLU A 45 -20.46 -31.38 7.65
CA GLU A 45 -20.87 -31.67 6.25
C GLU A 45 -20.14 -32.91 5.67
N LEU A 46 -19.20 -33.50 6.42
CA LEU A 46 -18.57 -34.75 6.06
C LEU A 46 -19.40 -35.96 6.59
N PRO A 47 -19.26 -37.16 6.00
CA PRO A 47 -19.94 -38.36 6.45
C PRO A 47 -19.28 -38.91 7.74
N LEU A 48 -19.18 -38.09 8.78
CA LEU A 48 -18.66 -38.48 10.08
C LEU A 48 -19.82 -38.99 10.95
N PRO A 49 -19.83 -40.27 11.35
CA PRO A 49 -20.95 -40.83 12.10
C PRO A 49 -21.26 -40.07 13.39
N GLN A 50 -20.23 -39.53 14.07
CA GLN A 50 -20.37 -38.81 15.33
C GLN A 50 -21.01 -37.43 15.17
N LEU A 51 -20.95 -36.83 13.98
CA LEU A 51 -21.53 -35.52 13.64
C LEU A 51 -22.82 -35.65 12.82
N ALA A 52 -23.22 -36.85 12.40
CA ALA A 52 -24.38 -37.09 11.53
C ALA A 52 -25.70 -36.55 12.12
N ALA A 53 -25.82 -36.53 13.45
CA ALA A 53 -27.01 -36.02 14.16
C ALA A 53 -26.87 -34.55 14.59
N PHE A 54 -25.85 -33.84 14.16
CA PHE A 54 -25.68 -32.42 14.53
C PHE A 54 -26.85 -31.58 13.99
N PRO A 55 -27.51 -30.76 14.82
CA PRO A 55 -28.63 -29.93 14.38
C PRO A 55 -28.16 -28.74 13.55
N LYS A 56 -28.37 -28.80 12.22
CA LYS A 56 -27.86 -27.81 11.27
C LYS A 56 -28.40 -26.38 11.48
N GLU A 57 -29.58 -26.26 12.08
CA GLU A 57 -30.13 -24.97 12.52
C GLU A 57 -29.22 -24.21 13.50
N LYS A 58 -28.35 -24.95 14.22
CA LYS A 58 -27.36 -24.35 15.13
C LYS A 58 -26.16 -23.69 14.44
N TYR A 59 -25.95 -23.91 13.16
CA TYR A 59 -24.87 -23.23 12.40
C TYR A 59 -24.96 -21.71 12.53
N THR A 60 -26.16 -21.15 12.48
CA THR A 60 -26.37 -19.72 12.65
C THR A 60 -25.95 -19.25 14.05
N ASP A 61 -26.25 -20.02 15.09
CA ASP A 61 -25.87 -19.66 16.46
C ASP A 61 -24.35 -19.75 16.65
N LEU A 62 -23.69 -20.76 16.07
CA LEU A 62 -22.24 -20.87 16.07
C LEU A 62 -21.57 -19.68 15.35
N ARG A 63 -22.07 -19.28 14.19
CA ARG A 63 -21.53 -18.13 13.45
C ARG A 63 -21.65 -16.81 14.21
N LYS A 64 -22.67 -16.64 15.05
CA LYS A 64 -22.82 -15.47 15.91
C LYS A 64 -21.63 -15.29 16.87
N LEU A 65 -20.94 -16.37 17.25
CA LEU A 65 -19.77 -16.31 18.14
C LEU A 65 -18.65 -15.42 17.58
N TYR A 66 -18.49 -15.33 16.26
CA TYR A 66 -17.50 -14.45 15.66
C TYR A 66 -18.12 -13.23 14.96
N GLN A 67 -19.37 -13.30 14.48
CA GLN A 67 -20.05 -12.17 13.82
C GLN A 67 -20.40 -11.05 14.80
N ASN A 68 -20.78 -11.42 16.02
CA ASN A 68 -21.16 -10.51 17.09
C ASN A 68 -20.08 -10.41 18.19
N PHE A 69 -18.82 -10.75 17.87
CA PHE A 69 -17.74 -10.84 18.84
C PHE A 69 -17.46 -9.51 19.51
N THR A 70 -17.44 -9.49 20.83
CA THR A 70 -17.31 -8.30 21.66
C THR A 70 -15.97 -8.23 22.41
N GLU A 71 -15.64 -7.06 22.94
CA GLU A 71 -14.47 -6.89 23.82
C GLU A 71 -14.57 -7.75 25.09
N GLU A 72 -15.77 -7.92 25.64
CA GLU A 72 -16.00 -8.77 26.80
C GLU A 72 -15.66 -10.23 26.52
N GLU A 73 -16.02 -10.74 25.33
CA GLU A 73 -15.67 -12.10 24.90
C GLU A 73 -14.15 -12.24 24.67
N ALA A 74 -13.52 -11.20 24.12
CA ALA A 74 -12.05 -11.18 23.98
C ALA A 74 -11.36 -11.23 25.36
N LEU A 75 -11.86 -10.51 26.35
CA LEU A 75 -11.35 -10.56 27.71
C LEU A 75 -11.50 -11.95 28.36
N LYS A 76 -12.62 -12.65 28.14
CA LYS A 76 -12.79 -14.04 28.59
C LYS A 76 -11.72 -14.97 27.98
N VAL A 77 -11.46 -14.84 26.68
CA VAL A 77 -10.38 -15.62 26.04
C VAL A 77 -9.03 -15.30 26.68
N LYS A 78 -8.75 -14.02 26.99
CA LYS A 78 -7.50 -13.62 27.66
C LYS A 78 -7.39 -14.17 29.10
N GLU A 79 -8.48 -14.25 29.85
CA GLU A 79 -8.51 -14.88 31.18
C GLU A 79 -8.19 -16.37 31.08
N ILE A 80 -8.76 -17.10 30.12
CA ILE A 80 -8.44 -18.52 29.86
C ILE A 80 -6.96 -18.68 29.49
N GLU A 81 -6.44 -17.77 28.66
CA GLU A 81 -5.03 -17.79 28.23
C GLU A 81 -4.07 -17.62 29.41
N GLN A 82 -4.39 -16.82 30.42
CA GLN A 82 -3.56 -16.66 31.64
C GLN A 82 -3.34 -18.00 32.36
N THR A 83 -4.32 -18.90 32.29
CA THR A 83 -4.23 -20.23 32.92
C THR A 83 -3.57 -21.26 32.00
N THR A 84 -3.92 -21.25 30.71
CA THR A 84 -3.43 -22.23 29.75
C THR A 84 -2.04 -21.90 29.21
N ASN A 85 -1.61 -20.67 29.32
CA ASN A 85 -0.40 -20.09 28.72
C ASN A 85 -0.29 -20.42 27.20
N HIS A 86 -1.45 -20.47 26.52
CA HIS A 86 -1.54 -20.82 25.11
C HIS A 86 -2.75 -20.16 24.45
N ASP A 87 -2.51 -19.23 23.55
CA ASP A 87 -3.51 -18.36 22.92
C ASP A 87 -4.58 -19.13 22.09
N VAL A 88 -4.17 -20.03 21.19
CA VAL A 88 -5.12 -20.80 20.38
C VAL A 88 -5.89 -21.81 21.25
N LYS A 89 -5.25 -22.39 22.28
CA LYS A 89 -5.94 -23.28 23.22
C LYS A 89 -7.00 -22.54 24.03
N ALA A 90 -6.77 -21.28 24.35
CA ALA A 90 -7.76 -20.44 25.01
C ALA A 90 -8.99 -20.21 24.14
N VAL A 91 -8.81 -20.00 22.83
CA VAL A 91 -9.92 -19.91 21.86
C VAL A 91 -10.71 -21.21 21.79
N GLU A 92 -10.04 -22.37 21.76
CA GLU A 92 -10.69 -23.70 21.79
C GLU A 92 -11.57 -23.83 23.06
N HIS A 93 -11.04 -23.50 24.24
CA HIS A 93 -11.80 -23.55 25.48
C HIS A 93 -13.02 -22.59 25.47
N PHE A 94 -12.85 -21.38 25.00
CA PHE A 94 -13.96 -20.41 24.85
C PHE A 94 -15.09 -20.99 23.99
N ILE A 95 -14.75 -21.61 22.84
CA ILE A 95 -15.77 -22.24 21.97
C ILE A 95 -16.41 -23.45 22.66
N LYS A 96 -15.64 -24.26 23.40
CA LYS A 96 -16.19 -25.41 24.16
C LYS A 96 -17.19 -24.96 25.24
N GLU A 97 -16.95 -23.86 25.91
CA GLU A 97 -17.91 -23.25 26.87
C GLU A 97 -19.17 -22.75 26.13
N ALA A 98 -19.03 -22.13 24.96
CA ALA A 98 -20.18 -21.75 24.13
C ALA A 98 -21.02 -22.99 23.70
N PHE A 99 -20.38 -24.09 23.39
CA PHE A 99 -21.08 -25.39 23.11
C PHE A 99 -21.86 -25.90 24.31
N ASP A 100 -21.32 -25.77 25.52
CA ASP A 100 -22.04 -26.13 26.74
C ASP A 100 -23.31 -25.26 26.92
N TYR A 101 -23.19 -23.94 26.69
CA TYR A 101 -24.32 -22.99 26.74
C TYR A 101 -25.39 -23.30 25.66
N LEU A 102 -24.96 -23.65 24.47
CA LEU A 102 -25.86 -24.00 23.33
C LEU A 102 -26.43 -25.40 23.41
N GLN A 103 -26.13 -26.17 24.46
CA GLN A 103 -26.52 -27.57 24.63
C GLN A 103 -25.99 -28.54 23.55
N LEU A 104 -24.74 -28.31 23.16
CA LEU A 104 -24.01 -29.06 22.10
C LEU A 104 -22.86 -29.91 22.66
N GLN A 105 -22.89 -30.26 23.97
CA GLN A 105 -21.83 -30.99 24.66
C GLN A 105 -21.37 -32.28 23.94
N PRO A 106 -22.26 -33.10 23.32
CA PRO A 106 -21.82 -34.31 22.65
C PRO A 106 -20.84 -34.10 21.49
N TYR A 107 -20.80 -32.88 20.93
CA TYR A 107 -20.01 -32.55 19.73
C TYR A 107 -18.74 -31.78 20.01
N LYS A 108 -18.52 -31.30 21.23
CA LYS A 108 -17.47 -30.36 21.56
C LYS A 108 -16.03 -30.87 21.38
N GLU A 109 -15.82 -32.19 21.38
CA GLU A 109 -14.51 -32.78 21.13
C GLU A 109 -14.09 -32.77 19.66
N PHE A 110 -15.00 -32.36 18.76
CA PHE A 110 -14.67 -32.04 17.36
C PHE A 110 -14.21 -30.61 17.11
N ILE A 111 -14.23 -29.74 18.12
CA ILE A 111 -13.58 -28.45 18.07
C ILE A 111 -12.08 -28.69 18.02
N HIS A 112 -11.37 -28.02 17.10
CA HIS A 112 -9.94 -28.20 16.86
C HIS A 112 -9.51 -29.62 16.49
N PHE A 113 -10.44 -30.47 15.98
CA PHE A 113 -10.19 -31.86 15.70
C PHE A 113 -9.08 -32.06 14.67
N GLY A 114 -8.02 -32.76 15.04
CA GLY A 114 -6.87 -33.07 14.17
C GLY A 114 -5.98 -31.90 13.79
N LEU A 115 -6.27 -30.67 14.25
CA LEU A 115 -5.58 -29.48 13.95
C LEU A 115 -4.36 -29.22 14.85
N THR A 116 -3.53 -28.28 14.42
CA THR A 116 -2.50 -27.61 15.22
C THR A 116 -2.77 -26.11 15.22
N SER A 117 -2.21 -25.37 16.18
CA SER A 117 -2.38 -23.92 16.30
C SER A 117 -2.11 -23.16 15.00
N GLN A 118 -1.22 -23.67 14.16
CA GLN A 118 -0.88 -23.01 12.90
C GLN A 118 -1.89 -23.24 11.78
N ASP A 119 -2.74 -24.26 11.87
CA ASP A 119 -3.90 -24.36 10.98
C ASP A 119 -4.87 -23.19 11.21
N ILE A 120 -4.94 -22.70 12.45
CA ILE A 120 -5.77 -21.56 12.82
C ILE A 120 -5.07 -20.23 12.53
N ASN A 121 -3.79 -20.07 12.91
CA ASN A 121 -3.06 -18.83 12.69
C ASN A 121 -2.76 -18.57 11.21
N ASN A 122 -2.33 -19.61 10.46
CA ASN A 122 -2.03 -19.48 9.03
C ASN A 122 -3.26 -19.47 8.11
N THR A 123 -4.44 -19.35 8.68
CA THR A 123 -5.70 -19.06 8.00
C THR A 123 -6.30 -17.73 8.50
N ALA A 124 -6.34 -17.51 9.81
CA ALA A 124 -6.87 -16.30 10.44
C ALA A 124 -6.08 -15.05 10.04
N ILE A 125 -4.74 -15.11 10.04
CA ILE A 125 -3.88 -13.96 9.71
C ILE A 125 -3.99 -13.55 8.23
N PRO A 126 -3.82 -14.44 7.22
CA PRO A 126 -4.02 -14.04 5.84
C PRO A 126 -5.45 -13.59 5.53
N LEU A 127 -6.47 -14.12 6.24
CA LEU A 127 -7.84 -13.65 6.12
C LEU A 127 -7.98 -12.19 6.60
N SER A 128 -7.43 -11.88 7.77
CA SER A 128 -7.44 -10.50 8.30
C SER A 128 -6.68 -9.52 7.41
N ILE A 129 -5.52 -9.92 6.89
CA ILE A 129 -4.73 -9.09 5.95
C ILE A 129 -5.51 -8.84 4.66
N LYS A 130 -6.12 -9.87 4.08
CA LYS A 130 -6.96 -9.75 2.88
C LYS A 130 -8.07 -8.73 3.08
N GLU A 131 -8.82 -8.88 4.16
CA GLU A 131 -9.93 -7.97 4.46
C GLU A 131 -9.46 -6.54 4.74
N ALA A 132 -8.36 -6.35 5.47
CA ALA A 132 -7.76 -5.03 5.69
C ALA A 132 -7.30 -4.37 4.40
N VAL A 133 -6.66 -5.13 3.51
CA VAL A 133 -6.26 -4.61 2.18
C VAL A 133 -7.49 -4.19 1.39
N GLN A 134 -8.51 -5.03 1.31
CA GLN A 134 -9.70 -4.78 0.50
C GLN A 134 -10.59 -3.66 1.06
N GLN A 135 -10.75 -3.59 2.39
CA GLN A 135 -11.73 -2.69 3.03
C GLN A 135 -11.11 -1.37 3.50
N VAL A 136 -9.78 -1.29 3.70
CA VAL A 136 -9.13 -0.08 4.22
C VAL A 136 -8.05 0.44 3.27
N TYR A 137 -7.06 -0.40 2.93
CA TYR A 137 -5.90 0.05 2.15
C TYR A 137 -6.30 0.46 0.72
N LEU A 138 -6.98 -0.40 -0.03
CA LEU A 138 -7.36 -0.12 -1.42
C LEU A 138 -8.29 1.09 -1.54
N PRO A 139 -9.32 1.26 -0.70
CA PRO A 139 -10.14 2.47 -0.71
C PRO A 139 -9.36 3.75 -0.40
N ALA A 140 -8.42 3.71 0.56
CA ALA A 140 -7.60 4.86 0.90
C ALA A 140 -6.63 5.23 -0.23
N LEU A 141 -6.02 4.24 -0.89
CA LEU A 141 -5.16 4.45 -2.06
C LEU A 141 -5.95 5.00 -3.24
N GLU A 142 -7.17 4.49 -3.49
CA GLU A 142 -8.02 4.98 -4.58
C GLU A 142 -8.47 6.42 -4.37
N GLN A 143 -8.74 6.84 -3.14
CA GLN A 143 -9.00 8.26 -2.84
C GLN A 143 -7.81 9.16 -3.23
N LEU A 144 -6.59 8.71 -2.93
CA LEU A 144 -5.38 9.43 -3.30
C LEU A 144 -5.19 9.47 -4.83
N LEU A 145 -5.35 8.32 -5.50
CA LEU A 145 -5.29 8.22 -6.98
C LEU A 145 -6.34 9.09 -7.65
N GLY A 146 -7.57 9.10 -7.14
CA GLY A 146 -8.64 9.97 -7.63
C GLY A 146 -8.26 11.46 -7.56
N LYS A 147 -7.64 11.89 -6.46
CA LYS A 147 -7.13 13.25 -6.34
C LYS A 147 -6.00 13.52 -7.33
N LEU A 148 -5.02 12.62 -7.47
CA LEU A 148 -3.90 12.77 -8.43
C LEU A 148 -4.43 12.88 -9.87
N ARG A 149 -5.35 11.99 -10.28
CA ARG A 149 -5.99 12.04 -11.61
C ARG A 149 -6.72 13.38 -11.84
N SER A 150 -7.36 13.93 -10.81
CA SER A 150 -8.00 15.23 -10.92
C SER A 150 -7.00 16.36 -11.17
N LEU A 151 -5.82 16.31 -10.53
CA LEU A 151 -4.73 17.28 -10.74
C LEU A 151 -4.07 17.10 -12.11
N VAL A 152 -3.92 15.87 -12.61
CA VAL A 152 -3.47 15.60 -13.99
C VAL A 152 -4.35 16.34 -14.99
N VAL A 153 -5.67 16.21 -14.87
CA VAL A 153 -6.60 16.89 -15.77
C VAL A 153 -6.58 18.41 -15.58
N GLN A 154 -6.56 18.88 -14.34
CA GLN A 154 -6.56 20.31 -14.01
C GLN A 154 -5.34 21.03 -14.58
N TRP A 155 -4.16 20.40 -14.55
CA TRP A 155 -2.89 21.00 -14.94
C TRP A 155 -2.33 20.48 -16.27
N LYS A 156 -3.18 19.83 -17.07
CA LYS A 156 -2.79 19.19 -18.33
C LYS A 156 -2.06 20.11 -19.28
N GLU A 157 -2.50 21.37 -19.38
CA GLU A 157 -1.96 22.34 -20.33
C GLU A 157 -0.97 23.35 -19.69
N VAL A 158 -0.63 23.17 -18.41
CA VAL A 158 0.32 24.06 -17.73
C VAL A 158 1.74 23.72 -18.13
N PRO A 159 2.46 24.59 -18.89
CA PRO A 159 3.85 24.36 -19.23
C PRO A 159 4.72 24.49 -17.97
N LEU A 160 5.73 23.66 -17.87
CA LEU A 160 6.65 23.61 -16.74
C LEU A 160 8.09 23.45 -17.23
N LEU A 161 9.02 24.24 -16.69
CA LEU A 161 10.44 24.03 -16.93
C LEU A 161 10.89 22.73 -16.23
N ALA A 162 11.24 21.71 -17.01
CA ALA A 162 11.81 20.50 -16.42
C ALA A 162 13.24 20.72 -15.95
N ARG A 163 13.66 19.96 -14.95
CA ARG A 163 15.02 19.99 -14.44
C ARG A 163 15.62 18.59 -14.44
N THR A 164 16.79 18.45 -15.04
CA THR A 164 17.61 17.24 -14.95
C THR A 164 18.92 17.59 -14.27
N HIS A 165 19.38 16.79 -13.31
CA HIS A 165 20.54 17.12 -12.48
C HIS A 165 20.42 18.49 -11.78
N GLY A 166 19.19 18.94 -11.48
CA GLY A 166 18.90 20.26 -10.93
C GLY A 166 19.03 21.42 -11.91
N GLN A 167 19.40 21.17 -13.18
CA GLN A 167 19.57 22.20 -14.21
C GLN A 167 18.34 22.29 -15.12
N PRO A 168 18.04 23.50 -15.64
CA PRO A 168 17.01 23.69 -16.65
C PRO A 168 17.18 22.77 -17.85
N ALA A 169 16.10 22.14 -18.24
CA ALA A 169 16.03 21.18 -19.36
C ALA A 169 14.78 21.45 -20.21
N SER A 170 14.55 20.62 -21.22
CA SER A 170 13.39 20.76 -22.11
C SER A 170 12.09 20.87 -21.31
N PRO A 171 11.23 21.84 -21.62
CA PRO A 171 9.97 22.02 -20.93
C PRO A 171 9.06 20.80 -21.01
N THR A 172 8.21 20.64 -20.04
CA THR A 172 7.20 19.58 -19.89
C THR A 172 5.84 20.20 -19.56
N ARG A 173 4.86 19.38 -19.24
CA ARG A 173 3.57 19.82 -18.71
C ARG A 173 3.37 19.30 -17.28
N LEU A 174 2.90 20.18 -16.41
CA LEU A 174 2.70 19.85 -14.99
C LEU A 174 1.75 18.67 -14.79
N GLY A 175 0.67 18.59 -15.56
CA GLY A 175 -0.24 17.44 -15.51
C GLY A 175 0.48 16.11 -15.80
N LYS A 176 1.36 16.08 -16.81
CA LYS A 176 2.15 14.89 -17.15
C LYS A 176 3.11 14.49 -16.00
N GLU A 177 3.69 15.44 -15.30
CA GLU A 177 4.55 15.13 -14.13
C GLU A 177 3.77 14.37 -13.05
N PHE A 178 2.51 14.74 -12.78
CA PHE A 178 1.64 13.99 -11.86
C PHE A 178 1.16 12.65 -12.46
N GLU A 179 0.91 12.58 -13.77
CA GLU A 179 0.46 11.37 -14.45
C GLU A 179 1.49 10.24 -14.37
N VAL A 180 2.78 10.56 -14.40
CA VAL A 180 3.86 9.57 -14.21
C VAL A 180 3.67 8.81 -12.90
N PHE A 181 3.31 9.48 -11.80
CA PHE A 181 3.08 8.83 -10.52
C PHE A 181 1.80 8.00 -10.51
N VAL A 182 0.73 8.48 -11.14
CA VAL A 182 -0.52 7.72 -11.29
C VAL A 182 -0.25 6.39 -12.00
N VAL A 183 0.39 6.43 -13.17
CA VAL A 183 0.71 5.24 -13.96
C VAL A 183 1.61 4.27 -13.20
N ARG A 184 2.65 4.78 -12.52
CA ARG A 184 3.56 3.95 -11.71
C ARG A 184 2.83 3.24 -10.58
N ILE A 185 1.95 3.94 -9.85
CA ILE A 185 1.17 3.35 -8.75
C ILE A 185 0.19 2.31 -9.29
N GLU A 186 -0.53 2.60 -10.37
CA GLU A 186 -1.48 1.67 -10.99
C GLU A 186 -0.81 0.38 -11.46
N GLN A 187 0.39 0.45 -12.04
CA GLN A 187 1.16 -0.74 -12.42
C GLN A 187 1.56 -1.59 -11.20
N GLN A 188 2.00 -0.96 -10.11
CA GLN A 188 2.33 -1.70 -8.89
C GLN A 188 1.09 -2.22 -8.17
N LEU A 189 -0.04 -1.53 -8.27
CA LEU A 189 -1.32 -2.01 -7.76
C LEU A 189 -1.77 -3.30 -8.45
N GLN A 190 -1.58 -3.43 -9.78
CA GLN A 190 -1.84 -4.70 -10.47
C GLN A 190 -0.97 -5.84 -9.93
N THR A 191 0.30 -5.56 -9.64
CA THR A 191 1.20 -6.53 -9.01
C THR A 191 0.71 -6.94 -7.62
N LEU A 192 0.28 -5.99 -6.80
CA LEU A 192 -0.26 -6.24 -5.46
C LEU A 192 -1.51 -7.13 -5.51
N ILE A 193 -2.46 -6.81 -6.39
CA ILE A 193 -3.73 -7.53 -6.51
C ILE A 193 -3.53 -8.97 -7.02
N ALA A 194 -2.50 -9.21 -7.82
CA ALA A 194 -2.18 -10.53 -8.34
C ALA A 194 -1.60 -11.49 -7.29
N VAL A 195 -1.12 -10.98 -6.14
CA VAL A 195 -0.57 -11.84 -5.08
C VAL A 195 -1.71 -12.58 -4.36
N PRO A 196 -1.68 -13.92 -4.32
CA PRO A 196 -2.68 -14.68 -3.60
C PRO A 196 -2.49 -14.55 -2.07
N TYR A 197 -3.60 -14.54 -1.34
CA TYR A 197 -3.58 -14.62 0.12
C TYR A 197 -3.48 -16.10 0.52
N ALA A 198 -2.25 -16.57 0.71
CA ALA A 198 -1.94 -17.96 0.93
C ALA A 198 -2.20 -18.39 2.37
N ALA A 199 -2.69 -19.62 2.54
CA ALA A 199 -3.00 -20.22 3.83
C ALA A 199 -2.54 -21.68 3.87
N LYS A 200 -2.06 -22.10 5.04
CA LYS A 200 -1.73 -23.51 5.33
C LYS A 200 -2.86 -24.15 6.15
N PHE A 201 -3.21 -25.37 5.75
CA PHE A 201 -4.17 -26.22 6.48
C PHE A 201 -3.81 -27.70 6.25
N GLY A 202 -3.58 -28.47 7.32
CA GLY A 202 -3.15 -29.87 7.16
C GLY A 202 -2.57 -30.52 8.42
N GLY A 203 -2.78 -29.95 9.61
CA GLY A 203 -2.29 -30.52 10.88
C GLY A 203 -0.82 -30.23 11.16
N ALA A 204 -0.26 -30.93 12.12
CA ALA A 204 1.02 -30.64 12.76
C ALA A 204 2.24 -30.57 11.81
N THR A 205 2.19 -31.23 10.68
CA THR A 205 3.26 -31.27 9.67
C THR A 205 2.75 -31.05 8.24
N GLY A 206 1.51 -30.59 8.08
CA GLY A 206 0.90 -30.35 6.77
C GLY A 206 0.45 -31.62 6.03
N ASN A 207 0.45 -32.79 6.68
CA ASN A 207 0.19 -34.09 6.05
C ASN A 207 -1.14 -34.74 6.48
N TYR A 208 -2.00 -34.03 7.23
CA TYR A 208 -3.27 -34.57 7.76
C TYR A 208 -3.13 -35.85 8.58
N ASN A 209 -2.00 -36.06 9.28
CA ASN A 209 -1.69 -37.29 9.98
C ASN A 209 -2.81 -37.75 10.96
N ALA A 210 -3.25 -36.85 11.84
CA ALA A 210 -4.29 -37.13 12.82
C ALA A 210 -5.66 -37.41 12.16
N HIS A 211 -6.00 -36.61 11.16
CA HIS A 211 -7.22 -36.78 10.37
C HIS A 211 -7.24 -38.13 9.66
N LYS A 212 -6.14 -38.49 8.98
CA LYS A 212 -6.02 -39.71 8.20
C LYS A 212 -6.10 -40.99 9.08
N VAL A 213 -5.51 -40.91 10.28
CA VAL A 213 -5.59 -42.05 11.24
C VAL A 213 -7.00 -42.24 11.80
N ALA A 214 -7.71 -41.11 12.06
CA ALA A 214 -9.06 -41.15 12.61
C ALA A 214 -10.10 -41.59 11.55
N TYR A 215 -10.01 -41.07 10.34
CA TYR A 215 -10.93 -41.33 9.24
C TYR A 215 -10.17 -41.62 7.93
N PRO A 216 -9.66 -42.84 7.74
CA PRO A 216 -8.76 -43.19 6.64
C PRO A 216 -9.41 -43.13 5.24
N ASN A 217 -10.75 -43.19 5.18
CA ASN A 217 -11.52 -43.21 3.92
C ASN A 217 -11.89 -41.81 3.41
N ILE A 218 -11.57 -40.74 4.15
CA ILE A 218 -11.83 -39.36 3.72
C ILE A 218 -10.63 -38.84 2.96
N ASP A 219 -10.87 -38.11 1.84
CA ASP A 219 -9.87 -37.33 1.15
C ASP A 219 -9.66 -35.99 1.87
N TRP A 220 -8.79 -36.03 2.87
CA TRP A 220 -8.50 -34.85 3.69
C TRP A 220 -7.80 -33.70 2.92
N LYS A 221 -7.06 -34.03 1.85
CA LYS A 221 -6.46 -33.01 1.00
C LYS A 221 -7.55 -32.24 0.23
N ALA A 222 -8.46 -32.96 -0.41
CA ALA A 222 -9.61 -32.35 -1.09
C ALA A 222 -10.48 -31.52 -0.11
N PHE A 223 -10.71 -32.06 1.10
CA PHE A 223 -11.42 -31.34 2.15
C PHE A 223 -10.71 -30.03 2.54
N GLY A 224 -9.39 -30.08 2.79
CA GLY A 224 -8.62 -28.90 3.17
C GLY A 224 -8.58 -27.84 2.06
N THR A 225 -8.44 -28.27 0.80
CA THR A 225 -8.53 -27.38 -0.35
C THR A 225 -9.89 -26.67 -0.39
N ARG A 226 -10.98 -27.43 -0.28
CA ARG A 226 -12.33 -26.86 -0.24
C ARG A 226 -12.54 -25.92 0.94
N PHE A 227 -12.04 -26.28 2.13
CA PHE A 227 -12.16 -25.43 3.31
C PHE A 227 -11.44 -24.09 3.14
N VAL A 228 -10.22 -24.13 2.65
CA VAL A 228 -9.42 -22.91 2.47
C VAL A 228 -9.91 -22.06 1.29
N GLU A 229 -10.22 -22.68 0.14
CA GLU A 229 -10.50 -21.94 -1.10
C GLU A 229 -11.96 -21.53 -1.23
N GLU A 230 -12.93 -22.40 -0.81
CA GLU A 230 -14.35 -22.10 -0.98
C GLU A 230 -14.97 -21.48 0.27
N ILE A 231 -14.57 -21.90 1.48
CA ILE A 231 -15.17 -21.41 2.73
C ILE A 231 -14.43 -20.16 3.22
N LEU A 232 -13.08 -20.19 3.31
CA LEU A 232 -12.29 -19.04 3.75
C LEU A 232 -11.94 -18.09 2.60
N VAL A 233 -12.12 -18.53 1.35
CA VAL A 233 -11.79 -17.76 0.14
C VAL A 233 -10.33 -17.27 0.15
N LEU A 234 -9.42 -18.18 0.51
CA LEU A 234 -7.97 -18.00 0.53
C LEU A 234 -7.32 -18.94 -0.50
N HIS A 235 -6.03 -18.81 -0.72
CA HIS A 235 -5.27 -19.74 -1.57
C HIS A 235 -4.68 -20.88 -0.72
N HIS A 236 -4.96 -22.14 -1.04
CA HIS A 236 -4.43 -23.27 -0.30
C HIS A 236 -3.00 -23.60 -0.69
N SER A 237 -2.04 -23.31 0.18
CA SER A 237 -0.66 -23.75 0.04
C SER A 237 -0.53 -25.23 0.37
N PHE A 238 -0.10 -26.03 -0.60
CA PHE A 238 0.18 -27.45 -0.45
C PHE A 238 1.22 -27.93 -1.46
N PRO A 239 2.24 -28.73 -1.06
CA PRO A 239 2.54 -29.19 0.31
C PRO A 239 3.16 -28.09 1.19
N THR A 240 3.01 -28.23 2.51
CA THR A 240 3.61 -27.33 3.50
C THR A 240 4.27 -28.12 4.64
N THR A 241 4.97 -27.41 5.52
CA THR A 241 5.38 -27.92 6.83
C THR A 241 4.29 -27.67 7.87
N GLN A 242 4.60 -27.45 9.14
CA GLN A 242 3.62 -27.01 10.13
C GLN A 242 3.04 -25.64 9.82
N ILE A 243 3.76 -24.80 9.06
CA ILE A 243 3.39 -23.42 8.71
C ILE A 243 3.26 -23.24 7.20
N GLU A 244 2.61 -22.15 6.80
CA GLU A 244 2.65 -21.62 5.44
C GLU A 244 4.08 -21.15 5.11
N HIS A 245 4.48 -21.19 3.83
CA HIS A 245 5.83 -20.78 3.38
C HIS A 245 6.13 -19.30 3.59
N TYR A 246 5.07 -18.47 3.64
CA TYR A 246 5.10 -17.00 3.66
C TYR A 246 5.69 -16.32 2.42
N ASP A 247 5.99 -17.08 1.36
CA ASP A 247 6.52 -16.50 0.11
C ASP A 247 5.54 -15.51 -0.52
N HIS A 248 4.25 -15.85 -0.56
CA HIS A 248 3.21 -14.95 -1.07
C HIS A 248 3.00 -13.75 -0.15
N LEU A 249 3.07 -13.95 1.17
CA LEU A 249 2.95 -12.84 2.12
C LEU A 249 4.15 -11.90 2.01
N ALA A 250 5.35 -12.43 1.80
CA ALA A 250 6.56 -11.64 1.52
C ALA A 250 6.40 -10.83 0.23
N ALA A 251 5.89 -11.46 -0.85
CA ALA A 251 5.59 -10.77 -2.10
C ALA A 251 4.55 -9.65 -1.94
N LEU A 252 3.53 -9.85 -1.10
CA LEU A 252 2.55 -8.81 -0.76
C LEU A 252 3.22 -7.61 -0.08
N PHE A 253 4.09 -7.86 0.91
CA PHE A 253 4.83 -6.82 1.62
C PHE A 253 5.80 -6.06 0.70
N ASP A 254 6.46 -6.76 -0.22
CA ASP A 254 7.32 -6.14 -1.23
C ASP A 254 6.53 -5.28 -2.22
N ALA A 255 5.33 -5.71 -2.62
CA ALA A 255 4.45 -4.91 -3.48
C ALA A 255 3.96 -3.63 -2.77
N LEU A 256 3.57 -3.71 -1.49
CA LEU A 256 3.22 -2.54 -0.67
C LEU A 256 4.40 -1.57 -0.56
N LYS A 257 5.60 -2.08 -0.28
CA LYS A 257 6.83 -1.29 -0.19
C LYS A 257 7.15 -0.54 -1.50
N ARG A 258 6.90 -1.16 -2.67
CA ARG A 258 7.07 -0.50 -3.97
C ARG A 258 6.13 0.67 -4.17
N ILE A 259 4.85 0.52 -3.82
CA ILE A 259 3.89 1.61 -3.86
C ILE A 259 4.31 2.73 -2.91
N ASN A 260 4.70 2.40 -1.68
CA ASN A 260 5.21 3.38 -0.71
C ASN A 260 6.43 4.15 -1.25
N THR A 261 7.34 3.48 -1.95
CA THR A 261 8.53 4.11 -2.54
C THR A 261 8.16 5.13 -3.61
N ILE A 262 7.14 4.85 -4.44
CA ILE A 262 6.62 5.80 -5.43
C ILE A 262 5.97 7.01 -4.74
N LEU A 263 5.25 6.78 -3.64
CA LEU A 263 4.64 7.87 -2.86
C LEU A 263 5.68 8.74 -2.15
N ILE A 264 6.80 8.16 -1.69
CA ILE A 264 7.94 8.93 -1.16
C ILE A 264 8.51 9.84 -2.24
N ASP A 265 8.73 9.33 -3.43
CA ASP A 265 9.23 10.07 -4.60
C ASP A 265 8.29 11.23 -4.95
N LEU A 266 6.98 10.97 -5.04
CA LEU A 266 5.95 12.00 -5.24
C LEU A 266 6.00 13.10 -4.16
N ASN A 267 6.08 12.72 -2.88
CA ASN A 267 6.11 13.68 -1.77
C ASN A 267 7.36 14.58 -1.85
N ARG A 268 8.50 14.04 -2.26
CA ARG A 268 9.76 14.79 -2.45
C ARG A 268 9.69 15.75 -3.62
N ASP A 269 9.11 15.35 -4.73
CA ASP A 269 8.92 16.22 -5.88
C ASP A 269 8.00 17.39 -5.55
N ILE A 270 6.86 17.12 -4.89
CA ILE A 270 5.94 18.19 -4.46
C ILE A 270 6.62 19.12 -3.44
N TRP A 271 7.35 18.57 -2.48
CA TRP A 271 8.14 19.37 -1.53
C TRP A 271 9.14 20.28 -2.27
N THR A 272 9.81 19.76 -3.30
CA THR A 272 10.74 20.51 -4.14
C THR A 272 10.02 21.61 -4.90
N TYR A 273 8.88 21.34 -5.52
CA TYR A 273 8.10 22.35 -6.23
C TYR A 273 7.56 23.45 -5.29
N ILE A 274 7.23 23.11 -4.04
CA ILE A 274 6.89 24.12 -3.02
C ILE A 274 8.12 24.99 -2.69
N SER A 275 9.31 24.39 -2.56
CA SER A 275 10.54 25.13 -2.29
C SER A 275 10.99 26.05 -3.44
N MET A 276 10.51 25.77 -4.66
CA MET A 276 10.72 26.58 -5.87
C MET A 276 9.62 27.63 -6.10
N ASP A 277 8.69 27.77 -5.14
CA ASP A 277 7.49 28.63 -5.26
C ASP A 277 6.55 28.30 -6.42
N TYR A 278 6.64 27.12 -7.03
CA TYR A 278 5.69 26.64 -8.03
C TYR A 278 4.32 26.33 -7.42
N PHE A 279 4.32 25.88 -6.16
CA PHE A 279 3.12 25.74 -5.35
C PHE A 279 3.18 26.60 -4.10
N LYS A 280 2.04 27.17 -3.75
CA LYS A 280 1.74 27.71 -2.42
C LYS A 280 0.81 26.75 -1.70
N GLN A 281 0.74 26.84 -0.38
CA GLN A 281 -0.15 26.05 0.43
C GLN A 281 -1.26 26.93 1.01
N GLN A 282 -2.51 26.45 0.92
CA GLN A 282 -3.65 27.12 1.52
C GLN A 282 -3.49 27.17 3.04
N ILE A 283 -3.59 28.35 3.62
CA ILE A 283 -3.57 28.58 5.07
C ILE A 283 -4.98 28.34 5.61
N LYS A 284 -5.12 27.51 6.63
CA LYS A 284 -6.37 27.39 7.38
C LYS A 284 -6.33 28.36 8.55
N ALA A 285 -7.45 29.06 8.79
CA ALA A 285 -7.58 29.95 9.93
C ALA A 285 -7.32 29.19 11.24
N GLY A 286 -6.39 29.71 12.08
CA GLY A 286 -5.98 29.08 13.33
C GLY A 286 -4.82 28.09 13.24
N GLU A 287 -4.34 27.70 12.04
CA GLU A 287 -3.10 26.93 11.91
C GLU A 287 -1.87 27.86 12.07
N VAL A 288 -0.90 27.42 12.88
CA VAL A 288 0.39 28.11 13.04
C VAL A 288 1.42 27.41 12.16
N GLY A 289 1.84 28.07 11.06
CA GLY A 289 2.76 27.49 10.09
C GLY A 289 4.20 27.32 10.60
N SER A 290 4.63 28.16 11.52
CA SER A 290 5.95 28.13 12.16
C SER A 290 5.87 28.77 13.54
N SER A 291 6.60 28.23 14.52
CA SER A 291 6.68 28.81 15.87
C SER A 291 7.40 30.15 15.94
N ALA A 292 8.28 30.45 14.98
CA ALA A 292 9.14 31.65 14.97
C ALA A 292 8.84 32.62 13.83
N MET A 293 8.29 32.15 12.69
CA MET A 293 8.08 32.94 11.48
C MET A 293 6.62 32.82 11.00
N PRO A 294 5.74 33.77 11.35
CA PRO A 294 4.29 33.64 11.06
C PRO A 294 3.93 33.53 9.58
N HIS A 295 4.78 34.05 8.68
CA HIS A 295 4.58 34.00 7.22
C HIS A 295 4.98 32.66 6.60
N LYS A 296 5.67 31.76 7.34
CA LYS A 296 6.23 30.52 6.81
C LYS A 296 5.22 29.40 6.92
N VAL A 297 4.78 28.86 5.79
CA VAL A 297 3.90 27.68 5.72
C VAL A 297 4.71 26.47 5.29
N ASN A 298 5.03 25.59 6.24
CA ASN A 298 5.83 24.40 5.97
C ASN A 298 5.02 23.30 5.28
N PRO A 299 5.60 22.51 4.36
CA PRO A 299 4.94 21.39 3.68
C PRO A 299 4.87 20.12 4.58
N ILE A 300 4.46 20.29 5.84
CA ILE A 300 4.51 19.25 6.88
C ILE A 300 3.68 18.00 6.56
N ASP A 301 2.64 18.13 5.74
CA ASP A 301 1.79 16.99 5.37
C ASP A 301 2.59 16.01 4.48
N PHE A 302 3.42 16.50 3.57
CA PHE A 302 4.29 15.67 2.71
C PHE A 302 5.48 15.10 3.49
N GLU A 303 6.08 15.86 4.40
CA GLU A 303 7.15 15.40 5.30
C GLU A 303 6.65 14.30 6.26
N ASN A 304 5.46 14.46 6.84
CA ASN A 304 4.83 13.47 7.69
C ASN A 304 4.53 12.18 6.92
N SER A 305 4.06 12.29 5.68
CA SER A 305 3.84 11.13 4.82
C SER A 305 5.16 10.40 4.53
N GLU A 306 6.19 11.09 4.08
CA GLU A 306 7.51 10.50 3.80
C GLU A 306 8.07 9.76 5.01
N GLY A 307 8.04 10.38 6.20
CA GLY A 307 8.53 9.78 7.44
C GLY A 307 7.77 8.49 7.81
N ASN A 308 6.44 8.49 7.70
CA ASN A 308 5.62 7.31 7.98
C ASN A 308 5.85 6.19 6.96
N LEU A 309 5.96 6.50 5.66
CA LEU A 309 6.27 5.51 4.61
C LEU A 309 7.65 4.89 4.81
N GLY A 310 8.63 5.67 5.26
CA GLY A 310 9.97 5.17 5.57
C GLY A 310 9.95 4.11 6.69
N ILE A 311 9.21 4.36 7.77
CA ILE A 311 9.04 3.39 8.86
C ILE A 311 8.27 2.16 8.39
N ALA A 312 7.18 2.34 7.63
CA ALA A 312 6.44 1.23 7.05
C ALA A 312 7.34 0.33 6.19
N ASN A 313 8.16 0.93 5.32
CA ASN A 313 9.08 0.19 4.46
C ASN A 313 10.12 -0.61 5.24
N ALA A 314 10.67 -0.07 6.32
CA ALA A 314 11.62 -0.79 7.17
C ALA A 314 10.98 -2.03 7.82
N LEU A 315 9.73 -1.94 8.27
CA LEU A 315 8.99 -3.06 8.84
C LEU A 315 8.60 -4.09 7.76
N LEU A 316 8.10 -3.64 6.61
CA LEU A 316 7.75 -4.52 5.50
C LEU A 316 8.97 -5.27 4.96
N GLU A 317 10.13 -4.62 4.86
CA GLU A 317 11.40 -5.24 4.48
C GLU A 317 11.80 -6.35 5.46
N HIS A 318 11.73 -6.07 6.78
CA HIS A 318 12.02 -7.08 7.76
C HIS A 318 11.06 -8.27 7.69
N LEU A 319 9.75 -8.01 7.55
CA LEU A 319 8.72 -9.05 7.47
C LEU A 319 8.92 -9.92 6.21
N SER A 320 9.15 -9.31 5.04
CA SER A 320 9.35 -10.05 3.80
C SER A 320 10.62 -10.89 3.79
N ALA A 321 11.70 -10.40 4.40
CA ALA A 321 12.96 -11.12 4.50
C ALA A 321 12.94 -12.23 5.57
N LYS A 322 12.22 -12.01 6.70
CA LYS A 322 12.24 -12.91 7.85
C LYS A 322 11.27 -14.08 7.72
N LEU A 323 10.04 -13.83 7.28
CA LEU A 323 8.97 -14.82 7.37
C LEU A 323 9.24 -16.11 6.56
N PRO A 324 9.81 -16.07 5.33
CA PRO A 324 10.14 -17.29 4.59
C PRO A 324 11.23 -18.16 5.22
N ILE A 325 11.90 -17.68 6.27
CA ILE A 325 12.97 -18.43 6.95
C ILE A 325 12.47 -19.00 8.25
N SER A 326 12.41 -20.34 8.35
CA SER A 326 12.08 -21.06 9.56
C SER A 326 12.96 -22.29 9.72
N ARG A 327 12.99 -22.88 10.93
CA ARG A 327 13.79 -24.07 11.25
C ARG A 327 12.94 -25.33 11.12
N LEU A 328 13.40 -26.28 10.32
CA LEU A 328 12.76 -27.57 10.11
C LEU A 328 11.25 -27.42 9.82
N GLN A 329 10.37 -27.98 10.65
CA GLN A 329 8.91 -27.82 10.48
C GLN A 329 8.40 -26.46 10.92
N ARG A 330 9.01 -25.86 11.95
CA ARG A 330 8.68 -24.52 12.47
C ARG A 330 9.59 -24.14 13.64
N ASP A 331 9.84 -22.83 13.79
CA ASP A 331 10.19 -22.19 15.06
C ASP A 331 9.14 -21.11 15.42
N LEU A 332 9.23 -20.51 16.62
CA LEU A 332 8.23 -19.57 17.12
C LEU A 332 8.41 -18.14 16.57
N THR A 333 9.49 -17.84 15.84
CA THR A 333 9.83 -16.46 15.43
C THR A 333 8.80 -15.86 14.46
N ASP A 334 8.10 -16.69 13.67
CA ASP A 334 7.00 -16.26 12.81
C ASP A 334 5.87 -15.61 13.62
N SER A 335 5.43 -16.24 14.69
CA SER A 335 4.36 -15.71 15.56
C SER A 335 4.75 -14.37 16.20
N THR A 336 6.02 -14.20 16.58
CA THR A 336 6.51 -12.95 17.16
C THR A 336 6.43 -11.79 16.18
N VAL A 337 6.90 -11.99 14.95
CA VAL A 337 6.95 -10.90 13.96
C VAL A 337 5.59 -10.62 13.32
N LEU A 338 4.75 -11.65 13.13
CA LEU A 338 3.40 -11.50 12.56
C LEU A 338 2.46 -10.65 13.43
N ARG A 339 2.67 -10.57 14.75
CA ARG A 339 1.93 -9.65 15.62
C ARG A 339 2.14 -8.17 15.26
N ASN A 340 3.18 -7.84 14.48
CA ASN A 340 3.49 -6.48 14.06
C ASN A 340 2.93 -6.14 12.66
N VAL A 341 2.21 -7.04 11.99
CA VAL A 341 1.72 -6.82 10.61
C VAL A 341 0.85 -5.56 10.50
N GLY A 342 0.03 -5.27 11.50
CA GLY A 342 -0.81 -4.07 11.52
C GLY A 342 -0.02 -2.76 11.61
N VAL A 343 1.20 -2.77 12.15
CA VAL A 343 2.01 -1.56 12.36
C VAL A 343 2.37 -0.86 11.04
N PRO A 344 2.96 -1.54 10.03
CA PRO A 344 3.23 -0.91 8.73
C PRO A 344 1.94 -0.44 8.04
N PHE A 345 0.82 -1.17 8.14
CA PHE A 345 -0.46 -0.69 7.60
C PHE A 345 -0.93 0.59 8.27
N GLY A 346 -0.75 0.72 9.59
CA GLY A 346 -1.03 1.95 10.32
C GLY A 346 -0.21 3.13 9.80
N HIS A 347 1.09 2.98 9.64
CA HIS A 347 1.97 4.00 9.07
C HIS A 347 1.60 4.36 7.63
N ILE A 348 1.28 3.38 6.79
CA ILE A 348 0.82 3.61 5.40
C ILE A 348 -0.48 4.43 5.40
N LEU A 349 -1.46 4.08 6.22
CA LEU A 349 -2.74 4.78 6.26
C LEU A 349 -2.57 6.25 6.70
N ILE A 350 -1.73 6.50 7.70
CA ILE A 350 -1.37 7.86 8.13
C ILE A 350 -0.73 8.63 6.97
N ALA A 351 0.17 8.00 6.24
CA ALA A 351 0.87 8.61 5.13
C ALA A 351 -0.07 8.96 3.96
N LEU A 352 -0.95 8.03 3.56
CA LEU A 352 -1.94 8.26 2.50
C LEU A 352 -2.85 9.46 2.84
N GLN A 353 -3.35 9.50 4.08
CA GLN A 353 -4.17 10.61 4.56
C GLN A 353 -3.39 11.94 4.59
N SER A 354 -2.10 11.91 4.96
CA SER A 354 -1.25 13.10 4.99
C SER A 354 -0.96 13.62 3.59
N THR A 355 -0.59 12.76 2.63
CA THR A 355 -0.39 13.16 1.23
C THR A 355 -1.68 13.75 0.65
N LEU A 356 -2.81 13.08 0.83
CA LEU A 356 -4.12 13.58 0.35
C LEU A 356 -4.46 14.96 0.94
N LYS A 357 -4.22 15.13 2.24
CA LYS A 357 -4.42 16.43 2.93
C LYS A 357 -3.50 17.51 2.35
N GLY A 358 -2.23 17.20 2.10
CA GLY A 358 -1.27 18.10 1.47
C GLY A 358 -1.70 18.51 0.06
N LEU A 359 -2.07 17.53 -0.78
CA LEU A 359 -2.56 17.77 -2.15
C LEU A 359 -3.81 18.67 -2.19
N ASN A 360 -4.69 18.58 -1.21
CA ASN A 360 -5.88 19.43 -1.12
C ASN A 360 -5.57 20.88 -0.70
N LYS A 361 -4.36 21.15 -0.21
CA LYS A 361 -3.90 22.51 0.15
C LYS A 361 -3.07 23.18 -0.95
N LEU A 362 -2.71 22.46 -2.02
CA LEU A 362 -1.86 23.02 -3.08
C LEU A 362 -2.59 24.09 -3.87
N LEU A 363 -1.94 25.22 -4.04
CA LEU A 363 -2.34 26.33 -4.91
C LEU A 363 -1.23 26.54 -5.94
N LEU A 364 -1.56 26.42 -7.22
CA LEU A 364 -0.61 26.64 -8.30
C LEU A 364 -0.19 28.11 -8.37
N ASN A 365 1.09 28.37 -8.53
CA ASN A 365 1.66 29.70 -8.76
C ASN A 365 2.10 29.82 -10.22
N GLU A 366 1.12 30.04 -11.10
CA GLU A 366 1.35 30.12 -12.55
C GLU A 366 2.34 31.22 -12.93
N ASP A 367 2.31 32.37 -12.23
CA ASP A 367 3.21 33.49 -12.50
C ASP A 367 4.68 33.09 -12.30
N LYS A 368 4.99 32.32 -11.22
CA LYS A 368 6.35 31.84 -10.96
C LYS A 368 6.81 30.82 -11.99
N ILE A 369 5.92 29.91 -12.41
CA ILE A 369 6.22 28.94 -13.47
C ILE A 369 6.51 29.64 -14.79
N ARG A 370 5.73 30.67 -15.14
CA ARG A 370 5.93 31.46 -16.35
C ARG A 370 7.23 32.25 -16.29
N GLU A 371 7.50 32.89 -15.16
CA GLU A 371 8.77 33.61 -14.92
C GLU A 371 9.97 32.67 -15.16
N ASP A 372 9.97 31.46 -14.56
CA ASP A 372 11.09 30.53 -14.69
C ASP A 372 11.27 30.02 -16.13
N LEU A 373 10.20 29.87 -16.90
CA LEU A 373 10.28 29.53 -18.33
C LEU A 373 10.87 30.69 -19.14
N GLN A 374 10.45 31.92 -18.86
CA GLN A 374 10.95 33.14 -19.57
C GLN A 374 12.41 33.44 -19.26
N ASP A 375 12.88 33.10 -18.07
CA ASP A 375 14.29 33.28 -17.68
C ASP A 375 15.22 32.22 -18.32
N HIS A 376 14.70 31.21 -18.96
CA HIS A 376 15.47 30.05 -19.46
C HIS A 376 15.30 29.78 -20.96
N TRP A 377 15.29 30.78 -21.79
CA TRP A 377 15.15 30.64 -23.26
C TRP A 377 16.17 29.72 -23.92
N ALA A 378 17.33 29.47 -23.30
CA ALA A 378 18.31 28.52 -23.81
C ALA A 378 17.76 27.08 -24.04
N VAL A 379 16.67 26.72 -23.39
CA VAL A 379 16.07 25.37 -23.52
C VAL A 379 15.47 25.10 -24.91
N VAL A 380 15.10 26.14 -25.66
CA VAL A 380 14.61 25.96 -27.05
C VAL A 380 15.72 25.63 -28.05
N ALA A 381 17.00 25.73 -27.65
CA ALA A 381 18.12 25.37 -28.52
C ALA A 381 18.05 23.92 -29.03
N GLU A 382 17.51 22.98 -28.24
CA GLU A 382 17.30 21.59 -28.66
C GLU A 382 16.32 21.52 -29.83
N ALA A 383 15.19 22.22 -29.75
CA ALA A 383 14.18 22.26 -30.81
C ALA A 383 14.78 22.86 -32.11
N ILE A 384 15.49 23.98 -32.00
CA ILE A 384 16.15 24.65 -33.13
C ILE A 384 17.17 23.70 -33.77
N GLN A 385 18.02 23.04 -32.96
CA GLN A 385 18.99 22.07 -33.48
C GLN A 385 18.32 20.91 -34.24
N THR A 386 17.20 20.41 -33.71
CA THR A 386 16.48 19.29 -34.30
C THR A 386 15.88 19.66 -35.66
N ILE A 387 15.29 20.85 -35.80
CA ILE A 387 14.78 21.39 -37.06
C ILE A 387 15.94 21.61 -38.05
N LEU A 388 17.04 22.24 -37.64
CA LEU A 388 18.20 22.43 -38.49
C LEU A 388 18.79 21.10 -39.01
N ARG A 389 18.76 20.03 -38.22
CA ARG A 389 19.13 18.69 -38.68
C ARG A 389 18.15 18.16 -39.74
N ARG A 390 16.87 18.39 -39.59
CA ARG A 390 15.84 18.04 -40.58
C ARG A 390 16.12 18.72 -41.93
N GLU A 391 16.55 20.00 -41.88
CA GLU A 391 16.85 20.80 -43.07
C GLU A 391 18.25 20.52 -43.64
N GLY A 392 19.05 19.60 -43.08
CA GLY A 392 20.41 19.30 -43.56
C GLY A 392 21.42 20.41 -43.29
N TYR A 393 21.16 21.33 -42.33
CA TYR A 393 22.05 22.41 -42.00
C TYR A 393 23.41 21.90 -41.50
N PRO A 394 24.55 22.46 -41.94
CA PRO A 394 25.88 21.98 -41.57
C PRO A 394 26.19 22.30 -40.08
N ASN A 395 26.63 21.27 -39.33
CA ASN A 395 27.07 21.41 -37.92
C ASN A 395 26.10 22.18 -37.00
N PRO A 396 24.81 21.83 -36.92
CA PRO A 396 23.79 22.59 -36.19
C PRO A 396 24.09 22.67 -34.70
N TYR A 397 24.72 21.66 -34.09
CA TYR A 397 25.13 21.70 -32.68
C TYR A 397 26.20 22.79 -32.41
N GLU A 398 27.22 22.90 -33.27
CA GLU A 398 28.29 23.90 -33.08
C GLU A 398 27.77 25.31 -33.30
N ALA A 399 26.84 25.54 -34.22
CA ALA A 399 26.19 26.81 -34.42
C ALA A 399 25.45 27.28 -33.14
N LEU A 400 24.68 26.39 -32.52
CA LEU A 400 23.95 26.71 -31.26
C LEU A 400 24.86 26.77 -30.04
N LYS A 401 25.93 25.98 -29.98
CA LYS A 401 26.94 26.06 -28.93
C LYS A 401 27.61 27.41 -28.87
N ALA A 402 27.87 28.03 -30.01
CA ALA A 402 28.41 29.38 -30.09
C ALA A 402 27.46 30.43 -29.49
N LEU A 403 26.14 30.25 -29.65
CA LEU A 403 25.12 31.09 -29.04
C LEU A 403 24.97 30.83 -27.52
N THR A 404 24.94 29.57 -27.10
CA THR A 404 24.57 29.18 -25.72
C THR A 404 25.75 29.22 -24.72
N ARG A 405 27.00 29.26 -25.20
CA ARG A 405 28.21 29.35 -24.35
C ARG A 405 28.80 30.76 -24.28
N THR A 406 27.98 31.78 -24.45
CA THR A 406 28.35 33.16 -24.18
C THR A 406 28.01 33.53 -22.74
N ASN A 407 28.73 34.45 -22.14
CA ASN A 407 28.42 34.97 -20.81
C ASN A 407 27.26 35.99 -20.82
N THR A 408 26.45 36.01 -21.89
CA THR A 408 25.29 36.90 -22.05
C THR A 408 24.00 36.10 -21.82
N ALA A 409 22.99 36.76 -21.28
CA ALA A 409 21.66 36.17 -21.10
C ALA A 409 21.06 35.79 -22.47
N ILE A 410 20.51 34.58 -22.56
CA ILE A 410 19.80 34.14 -23.76
C ILE A 410 18.33 34.50 -23.55
N THR A 411 17.83 35.37 -24.44
CA THR A 411 16.46 35.90 -24.43
C THR A 411 15.74 35.56 -25.74
N ALA A 412 14.45 35.87 -25.81
CA ALA A 412 13.68 35.79 -27.06
C ALA A 412 14.34 36.54 -28.21
N GLU A 413 14.84 37.73 -27.93
CA GLU A 413 15.48 38.59 -28.91
C GLU A 413 16.80 38.03 -29.41
N THR A 414 17.64 37.47 -28.53
CA THR A 414 18.91 36.84 -28.94
C THR A 414 18.68 35.58 -29.75
N ILE A 415 17.66 34.76 -29.42
CA ILE A 415 17.27 33.61 -30.23
C ILE A 415 16.74 34.05 -31.59
N SER A 416 15.84 35.04 -31.64
CA SER A 416 15.29 35.58 -32.88
C SER A 416 16.40 36.12 -33.79
N SER A 417 17.33 36.94 -33.24
CA SER A 417 18.47 37.50 -34.01
C SER A 417 19.40 36.38 -34.54
N PHE A 418 19.62 35.33 -33.76
CA PHE A 418 20.38 34.16 -34.21
C PHE A 418 19.69 33.47 -35.40
N ILE A 419 18.36 33.23 -35.32
CA ILE A 419 17.57 32.61 -36.38
C ILE A 419 17.71 33.43 -37.68
N ASP A 420 17.71 34.76 -37.60
CA ASP A 420 17.89 35.62 -38.78
C ASP A 420 19.23 35.42 -39.51
N THR A 421 20.27 34.98 -38.78
CA THR A 421 21.59 34.71 -39.36
C THR A 421 21.71 33.34 -40.04
N LEU A 422 20.73 32.46 -39.87
CA LEU A 422 20.78 31.10 -40.39
C LEU A 422 20.58 31.10 -41.93
N GLU A 423 21.36 30.30 -42.64
CA GLU A 423 21.22 30.06 -44.10
C GLU A 423 20.17 28.97 -44.35
N VAL A 424 18.91 29.27 -44.06
CA VAL A 424 17.73 28.40 -44.29
C VAL A 424 16.64 29.24 -44.97
N SER A 425 15.58 28.60 -45.46
CA SER A 425 14.45 29.29 -46.10
C SER A 425 13.70 30.18 -45.07
N GLU A 426 13.04 31.22 -45.55
CA GLU A 426 12.22 32.11 -44.73
C GLU A 426 11.07 31.37 -44.03
N ASP A 427 10.51 30.34 -44.65
CA ASP A 427 9.50 29.47 -44.04
C ASP A 427 10.06 28.71 -42.82
N VAL A 428 11.30 28.21 -42.90
CA VAL A 428 11.98 27.55 -41.77
C VAL A 428 12.33 28.58 -40.69
N LYS A 429 12.76 29.77 -41.04
CA LYS A 429 12.97 30.82 -40.03
C LYS A 429 11.68 31.19 -39.32
N ALA A 430 10.57 31.31 -40.05
CA ALA A 430 9.27 31.56 -39.45
C ALA A 430 8.86 30.45 -38.50
N GLU A 431 9.05 29.15 -38.89
CA GLU A 431 8.83 28.00 -38.03
C GLU A 431 9.66 28.07 -36.75
N LEU A 432 10.94 28.39 -36.86
CA LEU A 432 11.84 28.46 -35.69
C LEU A 432 11.46 29.60 -34.73
N LYS A 433 11.02 30.75 -35.24
CA LYS A 433 10.68 31.93 -34.44
C LYS A 433 9.41 31.79 -33.59
N VAL A 434 8.54 30.84 -33.90
CA VAL A 434 7.33 30.59 -33.10
C VAL A 434 7.58 29.65 -31.93
N ILE A 435 8.77 29.02 -31.82
CA ILE A 435 9.12 28.14 -30.73
C ILE A 435 9.48 28.96 -29.48
N THR A 436 8.81 28.68 -28.39
CA THR A 436 9.04 29.32 -27.10
C THR A 436 9.19 28.24 -25.99
N PRO A 437 9.78 28.58 -24.83
CA PRO A 437 9.80 27.66 -23.71
C PRO A 437 8.41 27.19 -23.27
N GLU A 438 7.38 28.00 -23.50
CA GLU A 438 6.00 27.68 -23.10
C GLU A 438 5.33 26.67 -24.05
N ASN A 439 5.68 26.66 -25.35
CA ASN A 439 5.03 25.79 -26.34
C ASN A 439 5.89 24.58 -26.77
N TYR A 440 7.14 24.53 -26.37
CA TYR A 440 8.04 23.39 -26.63
C TYR A 440 7.86 22.30 -25.58
N THR A 441 6.64 21.79 -25.42
CA THR A 441 6.27 20.83 -24.37
C THR A 441 5.99 19.41 -24.89
N GLY A 442 6.06 19.21 -26.19
CA GLY A 442 5.79 17.89 -26.81
C GLY A 442 4.30 17.53 -26.80
N VAL A 443 4.00 16.23 -26.63
CA VAL A 443 2.65 15.64 -26.61
C VAL A 443 2.07 15.56 -25.22
#